data_d60f0771d02e3b69ec6dba73fa32637c
#
_entry.id   d60f0771d02e3b69ec6dba73fa32637c
#
_cell.length_a   1.000
_cell.length_b   1.000
_cell.length_c   1.000
_cell.angle_alpha   90.00
_cell.angle_beta   90.00
_cell.angle_gamma   90.00
#
_symmetry.space_group_name_H-M   'P 1'
#
loop_
_entity.id
_entity.type
_entity.pdbx_description
1 polymer ?
#
loop_
_entity_poly.entity_id
_entity_poly.type
_entity_poly.pdbx_seq_one_letter_code
_entity_poly.pdbx_strand_id
1 'polypeptide(L)'
;KPHYVQGLVLVGDAGGMVSPYNGEGIAPAMKAGRYAASCIAQARSRSHRAGIDRAMSEYPHMLRDEYGGYYQLGRIFVALIENPTIMRTCTNVGLPIPRLMTLVHKLLSDGYERSGGDFDDQLITMLTKVVRPA
;
A
#
# COMPACT_ATOMS: atom_id res chain seq x y z
N LYS A 1 -13.22 2.26 1.92
CA LYS A 1 -14.02 1.41 2.84
C LYS A 1 -13.38 1.45 4.22
N PRO A 2 -14.17 1.45 5.32
CA PRO A 2 -13.60 1.33 6.66
C PRO A 2 -13.01 -0.06 6.83
N HIS A 3 -11.76 -0.16 7.31
CA HIS A 3 -11.11 -1.45 7.59
C HIS A 3 -11.51 -2.03 8.96
N TYR A 4 -12.11 -1.20 9.81
CA TYR A 4 -12.67 -1.58 11.10
C TYR A 4 -14.03 -0.92 11.30
N VAL A 5 -14.99 -1.68 11.74
CA VAL A 5 -16.24 -1.25 12.36
C VAL A 5 -16.48 -2.12 13.60
N GLN A 6 -17.31 -1.67 14.53
CA GLN A 6 -17.52 -2.39 15.80
C GLN A 6 -17.79 -3.89 15.59
N GLY A 7 -16.86 -4.72 16.06
CA GLY A 7 -16.95 -6.18 15.97
C GLY A 7 -16.51 -6.81 14.64
N LEU A 8 -16.08 -6.01 13.65
CA LEU A 8 -15.65 -6.50 12.34
C LEU A 8 -14.33 -5.84 11.93
N VAL A 9 -13.37 -6.65 11.49
CA VAL A 9 -12.09 -6.23 10.90
C VAL A 9 -11.98 -6.83 9.51
N LEU A 10 -11.63 -6.00 8.52
CA LEU A 10 -11.39 -6.44 7.14
C LEU A 10 -9.89 -6.59 6.91
N VAL A 11 -9.47 -7.76 6.44
CA VAL A 11 -8.08 -8.11 6.17
C VAL A 11 -7.96 -8.69 4.75
N GLY A 12 -6.83 -8.49 4.11
CA GLY A 12 -6.57 -9.01 2.76
C GLY A 12 -7.51 -8.42 1.71
N ASP A 13 -7.91 -9.21 0.76
CA ASP A 13 -8.75 -8.80 -0.38
C ASP A 13 -10.10 -8.22 0.05
N ALA A 14 -10.68 -8.74 1.14
CA ALA A 14 -11.91 -8.19 1.73
C ALA A 14 -11.74 -6.72 2.16
N GLY A 15 -10.53 -6.35 2.60
CA GLY A 15 -10.13 -4.98 2.93
C GLY A 15 -9.64 -4.17 1.72
N GLY A 16 -9.59 -4.77 0.52
CA GLY A 16 -9.04 -4.15 -0.68
C GLY A 16 -7.51 -4.03 -0.65
N MET A 17 -6.84 -4.95 0.05
CA MET A 17 -5.38 -4.95 0.22
C MET A 17 -4.70 -5.70 -0.91
N VAL A 18 -4.89 -5.22 -2.12
CA VAL A 18 -4.26 -5.75 -3.34
C VAL A 18 -3.39 -4.67 -3.94
N SER A 19 -2.16 -5.04 -4.33
CA SER A 19 -1.25 -4.13 -5.00
C SER A 19 -1.88 -3.60 -6.30
N PRO A 20 -1.98 -2.28 -6.49
CA PRO A 20 -2.54 -1.72 -7.71
C PRO A 20 -1.61 -1.88 -8.92
N TYR A 21 -0.36 -2.29 -8.71
CA TYR A 21 0.64 -2.42 -9.77
C TYR A 21 0.63 -3.78 -10.45
N ASN A 22 0.52 -4.86 -9.65
CA ASN A 22 0.66 -6.24 -10.13
C ASN A 22 -0.45 -7.18 -9.68
N GLY A 23 -1.43 -6.69 -8.92
CA GLY A 23 -2.52 -7.51 -8.39
C GLY A 23 -2.12 -8.43 -7.23
N GLU A 24 -0.90 -8.32 -6.69
CA GLU A 24 -0.46 -9.12 -5.56
C GLU A 24 -1.15 -8.65 -4.26
N GLY A 25 -1.73 -9.61 -3.51
CA GLY A 25 -2.39 -9.36 -2.24
C GLY A 25 -1.81 -10.14 -1.06
N ILE A 26 -0.89 -11.10 -1.30
CA ILE A 26 -0.41 -12.04 -0.26
C ILE A 26 0.38 -11.29 0.82
N ALA A 27 1.43 -10.56 0.45
CA ALA A 27 2.27 -9.84 1.39
C ALA A 27 1.51 -8.76 2.17
N PRO A 28 0.69 -7.89 1.54
CA PRO A 28 -0.18 -6.96 2.25
C PRO A 28 -1.18 -7.65 3.18
N ALA A 29 -1.80 -8.76 2.76
CA ALA A 29 -2.75 -9.51 3.59
C ALA A 29 -2.09 -10.09 4.84
N MET A 30 -0.89 -10.67 4.71
CA MET A 30 -0.13 -11.20 5.84
C MET A 30 0.24 -10.10 6.84
N LYS A 31 0.68 -8.94 6.36
CA LYS A 31 1.04 -7.80 7.21
C LYS A 31 -0.18 -7.22 7.91
N ALA A 32 -1.28 -7.05 7.19
CA ALA A 32 -2.55 -6.61 7.73
C ALA A 32 -3.09 -7.58 8.80
N GLY A 33 -2.96 -8.89 8.57
CA GLY A 33 -3.30 -9.92 9.56
C GLY A 33 -2.49 -9.77 10.86
N ARG A 34 -1.19 -9.47 10.75
CA ARG A 34 -0.33 -9.21 11.93
C ARG A 34 -0.77 -7.94 12.69
N TYR A 35 -1.11 -6.86 11.99
CA TYR A 35 -1.62 -5.63 12.61
C TYR A 35 -2.97 -5.88 13.29
N ALA A 36 -3.89 -6.56 12.63
CA ALA A 36 -5.18 -6.93 13.21
C ALA A 36 -5.01 -7.78 14.47
N ALA A 37 -4.15 -8.80 14.43
CA ALA A 37 -3.85 -9.65 15.58
C ALA A 37 -3.26 -8.85 16.75
N SER A 38 -2.35 -7.91 16.50
CA SER A 38 -1.79 -7.03 17.53
C SER A 38 -2.86 -6.16 18.18
N CYS A 39 -3.73 -5.53 17.39
CA CYS A 39 -4.84 -4.71 17.90
C CYS A 39 -5.85 -5.56 18.71
N ILE A 40 -6.18 -6.77 18.24
CA ILE A 40 -7.06 -7.69 18.95
C ILE A 40 -6.44 -8.11 20.29
N ALA A 41 -5.15 -8.43 20.33
CA ALA A 41 -4.45 -8.78 21.56
C ALA A 41 -4.49 -7.63 22.58
N GLN A 42 -4.26 -6.40 22.13
CA GLN A 42 -4.37 -5.20 22.96
C GLN A 42 -5.81 -4.95 23.41
N ALA A 43 -6.81 -5.14 22.53
CA ALA A 43 -8.21 -4.99 22.86
C ALA A 43 -8.67 -5.97 23.93
N ARG A 44 -8.20 -7.21 23.89
CA ARG A 44 -8.51 -8.26 24.89
C ARG A 44 -8.02 -7.95 26.30
N SER A 45 -7.00 -7.12 26.45
CA SER A 45 -6.52 -6.64 27.76
C SER A 45 -7.39 -5.52 28.36
N ARG A 46 -8.40 -5.03 27.64
CA ARG A 46 -9.26 -3.94 28.06
C ARG A 46 -10.59 -4.45 28.62
N SER A 47 -11.01 -3.89 29.74
CA SER A 47 -12.26 -4.31 30.42
C SER A 47 -13.50 -3.54 29.92
N HIS A 48 -13.30 -2.40 29.24
CA HIS A 48 -14.38 -1.51 28.83
C HIS A 48 -14.49 -1.45 27.29
N ARG A 49 -15.73 -1.44 26.80
CA ARG A 49 -16.03 -1.38 25.36
C ARG A 49 -15.32 -0.23 24.65
N ALA A 50 -15.32 0.97 25.24
CA ALA A 50 -14.61 2.12 24.67
C ALA A 50 -13.10 1.90 24.55
N GLY A 51 -12.48 1.18 25.48
CA GLY A 51 -11.06 0.81 25.41
C GLY A 51 -10.78 -0.22 24.33
N ILE A 52 -11.69 -1.17 24.12
CA ILE A 52 -11.63 -2.15 23.05
C ILE A 52 -11.72 -1.44 21.68
N ASP A 53 -12.73 -0.60 21.51
CA ASP A 53 -12.93 0.15 20.25
C ASP A 53 -11.73 1.07 19.95
N ARG A 54 -11.16 1.71 20.97
CA ARG A 54 -9.96 2.54 20.81
C ARG A 54 -8.75 1.72 20.35
N ALA A 55 -8.51 0.55 20.96
CA ALA A 55 -7.41 -0.32 20.57
C ALA A 55 -7.60 -0.83 19.12
N MET A 56 -8.83 -1.15 18.74
CA MET A 56 -9.13 -1.63 17.40
C MET A 56 -9.10 -0.52 16.34
N SER A 57 -9.35 0.74 16.71
CA SER A 57 -9.27 1.88 15.80
C SER A 57 -7.83 2.21 15.36
N GLU A 58 -6.81 1.71 16.05
CA GLU A 58 -5.42 1.82 15.63
C GLU A 58 -5.13 1.03 14.34
N TYR A 59 -5.85 -0.05 14.08
CA TYR A 59 -5.64 -0.89 12.90
C TYR A 59 -5.76 -0.14 11.56
N PRO A 60 -6.82 0.63 11.28
CA PRO A 60 -6.89 1.46 10.08
C PRO A 60 -5.77 2.51 9.97
N HIS A 61 -5.30 3.06 11.11
CA HIS A 61 -4.19 4.01 11.12
C HIS A 61 -2.88 3.34 10.71
N MET A 62 -2.57 2.16 11.29
CA MET A 62 -1.39 1.38 10.92
C MET A 62 -1.37 1.04 9.43
N LEU A 63 -2.52 0.66 8.86
CA LEU A 63 -2.64 0.38 7.43
C LEU A 63 -2.44 1.62 6.56
N ARG A 64 -2.99 2.76 6.98
CA ARG A 64 -2.84 4.03 6.26
C ARG A 64 -1.39 4.50 6.26
N ASP A 65 -0.72 4.41 7.40
CA ASP A 65 0.68 4.82 7.55
C ASP A 65 1.61 3.93 6.71
N GLU A 66 1.32 2.64 6.65
CA GLU A 66 2.13 1.68 5.91
C GLU A 66 1.89 1.74 4.40
N TYR A 67 0.63 1.75 3.99
CA TYR A 67 0.25 1.54 2.59
C TYR A 67 -0.42 2.73 1.92
N GLY A 68 -0.82 3.77 2.67
CA GLY A 68 -1.60 4.87 2.13
C GLY A 68 -0.95 5.56 0.93
N GLY A 69 0.33 5.91 1.04
CA GLY A 69 1.10 6.50 -0.05
C GLY A 69 1.30 5.54 -1.23
N TYR A 70 1.57 4.28 -0.94
CA TYR A 70 1.75 3.24 -1.94
C TYR A 70 0.49 3.04 -2.80
N TYR A 71 -0.67 2.89 -2.17
CA TYR A 71 -1.93 2.75 -2.89
C TYR A 71 -2.33 4.03 -3.65
N GLN A 72 -2.02 5.19 -3.12
CA GLN A 72 -2.29 6.46 -3.79
C GLN A 72 -1.43 6.59 -5.06
N LEU A 73 -0.13 6.32 -4.96
CA LEU A 73 0.78 6.32 -6.11
C LEU A 73 0.33 5.29 -7.16
N GLY A 74 -0.08 4.11 -6.72
CA GLY A 74 -0.59 3.06 -7.60
C GLY A 74 -1.85 3.47 -8.36
N ARG A 75 -2.78 4.17 -7.72
CA ARG A 75 -3.96 4.71 -8.43
C ARG A 75 -3.59 5.72 -9.51
N ILE A 76 -2.61 6.58 -9.25
CA ILE A 76 -2.08 7.51 -10.26
C ILE A 76 -1.45 6.73 -11.41
N PHE A 77 -0.65 5.71 -11.09
CA PHE A 77 -0.01 4.87 -12.09
C PHE A 77 -1.05 4.16 -12.98
N VAL A 78 -2.06 3.53 -12.40
CA VAL A 78 -3.16 2.89 -13.15
C VAL A 78 -3.86 3.90 -14.07
N ALA A 79 -4.22 5.07 -13.56
CA ALA A 79 -4.85 6.12 -14.37
C ALA A 79 -3.98 6.60 -15.56
N LEU A 80 -2.64 6.58 -15.38
CA LEU A 80 -1.71 6.92 -16.46
C LEU A 80 -1.65 5.83 -17.52
N ILE A 81 -1.58 4.56 -17.13
CA ILE A 81 -1.50 3.44 -18.08
C ILE A 81 -2.81 3.18 -18.82
N GLU A 82 -3.96 3.55 -18.22
CA GLU A 82 -5.27 3.48 -18.89
C GLU A 82 -5.39 4.48 -20.04
N ASN A 83 -4.54 5.50 -20.10
CA ASN A 83 -4.55 6.48 -21.20
C ASN A 83 -3.74 5.97 -22.40
N PRO A 84 -4.37 5.70 -23.57
CA PRO A 84 -3.69 5.13 -24.73
C PRO A 84 -2.58 6.02 -25.28
N THR A 85 -2.72 7.34 -25.19
CA THR A 85 -1.72 8.31 -25.66
C THR A 85 -0.47 8.26 -24.79
N ILE A 86 -0.66 8.22 -23.46
CA ILE A 86 0.45 8.09 -22.50
C ILE A 86 1.17 6.77 -22.73
N MET A 87 0.40 5.66 -22.82
CA MET A 87 0.99 4.34 -23.06
C MET A 87 1.77 4.26 -24.35
N ARG A 88 1.26 4.82 -25.45
CA ARG A 88 2.00 4.88 -26.72
C ARG A 88 3.31 5.64 -26.58
N THR A 89 3.30 6.78 -25.88
CA THR A 89 4.50 7.58 -25.63
C THR A 89 5.49 6.83 -24.75
N CYS A 90 5.02 6.23 -23.67
CA CYS A 90 5.85 5.42 -22.77
C CYS A 90 6.47 4.22 -23.48
N THR A 91 5.74 3.57 -24.38
CA THR A 91 6.24 2.44 -25.16
C THR A 91 7.31 2.88 -26.15
N ASN A 92 7.07 3.97 -26.87
CA ASN A 92 7.99 4.42 -27.91
C ASN A 92 9.27 5.08 -27.36
N VAL A 93 9.16 5.81 -26.25
CA VAL A 93 10.26 6.60 -25.67
C VAL A 93 10.81 5.97 -24.41
N GLY A 94 9.96 5.39 -23.58
CA GLY A 94 10.34 4.85 -22.26
C GLY A 94 11.02 3.49 -22.32
N LEU A 95 10.52 2.55 -23.13
CA LEU A 95 11.10 1.22 -23.27
C LEU A 95 12.60 1.21 -23.65
N PRO A 96 13.08 2.09 -24.52
CA PRO A 96 14.50 2.16 -24.85
C PRO A 96 15.40 2.67 -23.72
N ILE A 97 14.85 3.19 -22.62
CA ILE A 97 15.62 3.74 -21.50
C ILE A 97 15.76 2.68 -20.38
N PRO A 98 16.94 2.00 -20.26
CA PRO A 98 17.09 0.89 -19.31
C PRO A 98 16.85 1.28 -17.85
N ARG A 99 17.30 2.47 -17.43
CA ARG A 99 17.11 2.98 -16.05
C ARG A 99 15.63 3.17 -15.71
N LEU A 100 14.84 3.72 -16.65
CA LEU A 100 13.40 3.88 -16.45
C LEU A 100 12.72 2.52 -16.32
N MET A 101 13.13 1.54 -17.12
CA MET A 101 12.58 0.18 -17.05
C MET A 101 12.95 -0.53 -15.75
N THR A 102 14.14 -0.32 -15.22
CA THR A 102 14.53 -0.83 -13.90
C THR A 102 13.64 -0.25 -12.80
N LEU A 103 13.39 1.06 -12.82
CA LEU A 103 12.51 1.72 -11.85
C LEU A 103 11.07 1.17 -11.94
N VAL A 104 10.54 1.04 -13.16
CA VAL A 104 9.20 0.48 -13.39
C VAL A 104 9.14 -0.97 -12.93
N HIS A 105 10.17 -1.77 -13.20
CA HIS A 105 10.22 -3.17 -12.75
C HIS A 105 10.24 -3.26 -11.22
N LYS A 106 11.07 -2.48 -10.54
CA LYS A 106 11.10 -2.42 -9.07
C LYS A 106 9.73 -2.03 -8.48
N LEU A 107 9.05 -1.06 -9.08
CA LEU A 107 7.73 -0.63 -8.65
C LEU A 107 6.68 -1.72 -8.85
N LEU A 108 6.70 -2.40 -10.00
CA LEU A 108 5.74 -3.46 -10.34
C LEU A 108 5.96 -4.74 -9.53
N SER A 109 7.22 -5.07 -9.19
CA SER A 109 7.57 -6.28 -8.43
C SER A 109 7.50 -6.11 -6.91
N ASP A 110 7.14 -4.90 -6.42
CA ASP A 110 7.25 -4.52 -4.99
C ASP A 110 8.65 -4.83 -4.40
N GLY A 111 9.65 -4.86 -5.30
CA GLY A 111 11.04 -5.23 -4.98
C GLY A 111 11.89 -4.06 -4.49
N TYR A 112 11.30 -2.97 -4.02
CA TYR A 112 12.04 -1.83 -3.48
C TYR A 112 12.15 -1.89 -1.95
N GLU A 113 13.32 -1.54 -1.44
CA GLU A 113 13.55 -1.42 0.00
C GLU A 113 13.10 -0.06 0.53
N ARG A 114 12.16 -0.06 1.48
CA ARG A 114 11.63 1.17 2.11
C ARG A 114 12.63 1.85 3.07
N SER A 115 13.70 1.15 3.43
CA SER A 115 14.73 1.63 4.38
C SER A 115 16.13 1.37 3.84
N GLY A 116 16.72 2.33 3.15
CA GLY A 116 18.15 2.33 2.85
C GLY A 116 18.60 1.62 1.57
N GLY A 117 17.71 1.38 0.62
CA GLY A 117 18.04 0.80 -0.68
C GLY A 117 18.72 1.78 -1.65
N ASP A 118 18.83 1.35 -2.90
CA ASP A 118 19.43 2.07 -4.02
C ASP A 118 18.74 3.42 -4.29
N PHE A 119 19.30 4.27 -5.16
CA PHE A 119 18.72 5.55 -5.56
C PHE A 119 17.27 5.41 -6.06
N ASP A 120 16.97 4.34 -6.79
CA ASP A 120 15.63 4.03 -7.28
C ASP A 120 14.65 3.75 -6.12
N ASP A 121 15.10 3.06 -5.07
CA ASP A 121 14.32 2.76 -3.88
C ASP A 121 14.00 4.03 -3.07
N GLN A 122 14.99 4.93 -2.97
CA GLN A 122 14.82 6.24 -2.34
C GLN A 122 13.85 7.11 -3.13
N LEU A 123 13.90 7.09 -4.46
CA LEU A 123 12.98 7.82 -5.33
C LEU A 123 11.54 7.33 -5.18
N ILE A 124 11.32 6.02 -5.20
CA ILE A 124 9.99 5.42 -4.99
C ILE A 124 9.46 5.78 -3.60
N THR A 125 10.30 5.67 -2.57
CA THR A 125 9.93 6.03 -1.20
C THR A 125 9.60 7.52 -1.07
N MET A 126 10.32 8.38 -1.75
CA MET A 126 10.05 9.82 -1.78
C MET A 126 8.72 10.14 -2.48
N LEU A 127 8.47 9.51 -3.63
CA LEU A 127 7.21 9.65 -4.36
C LEU A 127 6.01 9.19 -3.51
N THR A 128 6.14 8.07 -2.80
CA THR A 128 5.07 7.58 -1.91
C THR A 128 4.81 8.50 -0.70
N LYS A 129 5.84 9.24 -0.24
CA LYS A 129 5.69 10.23 0.85
C LYS A 129 5.09 11.56 0.39
N VAL A 130 5.39 11.97 -0.84
CA VAL A 130 4.86 13.22 -1.42
C VAL A 130 3.39 13.09 -1.77
N VAL A 131 2.98 11.92 -2.24
CA VAL A 131 1.58 11.61 -2.55
C VAL A 131 0.86 11.29 -1.24
N ARG A 132 0.30 12.31 -0.58
CA ARG A 132 -0.44 12.15 0.68
C ARG A 132 -1.65 11.24 0.50
N PRO A 133 -1.88 10.27 1.42
CA PRO A 133 -3.13 9.53 1.44
C PRO A 133 -4.30 10.48 1.73
N ALA A 134 -5.37 10.31 0.97
CA ALA A 134 -6.63 11.02 1.18
C ALA A 134 -7.35 10.49 2.42
#